data_72d0947319d7264671807b42ec2eaf58
#
_entry.id   72d0947319d7264671807b42ec2eaf58
#
_cell.length_a   1.000
_cell.length_b   1.000
_cell.length_c   1.000
_cell.angle_alpha   90.00
_cell.angle_beta   90.00
_cell.angle_gamma   90.00
#
_symmetry.space_group_name_H-M   'P 1'
#
loop_
_entity.id
_entity.type
_entity.pdbx_description
1 polymer ?
#
loop_
_entity_poly.entity_id
_entity_poly.type
_entity_poly.pdbx_seq_one_letter_code
_entity_poly.pdbx_strand_id
1 'polypeptide(L)'
;MATINLQDIKKLREETSASIMDVKKALEESGSDFGEAKKLLVEKGKARAAKKSAERTVKDGLVESYIHTTGKVGSLILLSCETDFVAKTDEFKKLAHEISMQAASQDYDSVDELLSDEYIRDPSKKVSDLINETVAKLAEKIVLSKVIRFSINK
;
A
#
# COMPACT_ATOMS: atom_id res chain seq x y z
N MET A 1 22.08 -15.84 -32.68
CA MET A 1 21.88 -15.83 -31.23
C MET A 1 22.38 -14.51 -30.68
N ALA A 2 21.51 -13.69 -30.12
CA ALA A 2 21.91 -12.41 -29.53
C ALA A 2 22.78 -12.69 -28.30
N THR A 3 23.96 -12.12 -28.25
CA THR A 3 24.93 -12.34 -27.16
C THR A 3 24.50 -11.47 -25.98
N ILE A 4 23.97 -12.10 -24.93
CA ILE A 4 23.57 -11.39 -23.70
C ILE A 4 24.84 -10.85 -23.04
N ASN A 5 24.95 -9.53 -22.89
CA ASN A 5 26.09 -8.86 -22.28
C ASN A 5 25.96 -8.90 -20.74
N LEU A 6 27.04 -9.28 -20.07
CA LEU A 6 27.11 -9.30 -18.60
C LEU A 6 26.89 -7.90 -17.97
N GLN A 7 27.25 -6.85 -18.70
CA GLN A 7 27.02 -5.47 -18.24
C GLN A 7 25.53 -5.12 -18.24
N ASP A 8 24.76 -5.57 -19.24
CA ASP A 8 23.33 -5.35 -19.32
C ASP A 8 22.59 -6.09 -18.21
N ILE A 9 23.04 -7.29 -17.87
CA ILE A 9 22.50 -8.06 -16.73
C ILE A 9 22.72 -7.29 -15.43
N LYS A 10 23.92 -6.77 -15.18
CA LYS A 10 24.23 -6.00 -13.97
C LYS A 10 23.35 -4.75 -13.87
N LYS A 11 23.27 -3.97 -14.94
CA LYS A 11 22.53 -2.72 -14.99
C LYS A 11 21.03 -2.94 -14.80
N LEU A 12 20.44 -3.94 -15.46
CA LEU A 12 19.03 -4.29 -15.29
C LEU A 12 18.71 -4.75 -13.85
N ARG A 13 19.64 -5.48 -13.21
CA ARG A 13 19.47 -5.84 -11.79
C ARG A 13 19.50 -4.64 -10.86
N GLU A 14 20.42 -3.72 -11.07
CA GLU A 14 20.51 -2.49 -10.28
C GLU A 14 19.24 -1.64 -10.41
N GLU A 15 18.67 -1.56 -11.62
CA GLU A 15 17.50 -0.74 -11.91
C GLU A 15 16.17 -1.41 -11.51
N THR A 16 16.08 -2.74 -11.51
CA THR A 16 14.81 -3.48 -11.33
C THR A 16 14.76 -4.36 -10.07
N SER A 17 15.91 -4.57 -9.41
CA SER A 17 16.08 -5.52 -8.29
C SER A 17 15.63 -6.95 -8.63
N ALA A 18 15.54 -7.29 -9.91
CA ALA A 18 15.15 -8.61 -10.38
C ALA A 18 16.28 -9.65 -10.19
N SER A 19 15.91 -10.93 -10.14
CA SER A 19 16.90 -12.01 -10.07
C SER A 19 17.71 -12.12 -11.37
N ILE A 20 18.93 -12.66 -11.29
CA ILE A 20 19.77 -12.90 -12.50
C ILE A 20 19.03 -13.76 -13.54
N MET A 21 18.28 -14.74 -13.07
CA MET A 21 17.52 -15.63 -13.96
C MET A 21 16.38 -14.91 -14.67
N ASP A 22 15.67 -14.03 -13.97
CA ASP A 22 14.60 -13.24 -14.57
C ASP A 22 15.15 -12.24 -15.59
N VAL A 23 16.30 -11.59 -15.28
CA VAL A 23 16.96 -10.66 -16.20
C VAL A 23 17.42 -11.38 -17.48
N LYS A 24 18.02 -12.57 -17.35
CA LYS A 24 18.42 -13.37 -18.52
C LYS A 24 17.21 -13.73 -19.40
N LYS A 25 16.15 -14.23 -18.80
CA LYS A 25 14.91 -14.54 -19.53
C LYS A 25 14.32 -13.31 -20.22
N ALA A 26 14.27 -12.18 -19.53
CA ALA A 26 13.75 -10.94 -20.12
C ALA A 26 14.60 -10.46 -21.31
N LEU A 27 15.93 -10.59 -21.24
CA LEU A 27 16.83 -10.28 -22.36
C LEU A 27 16.68 -11.28 -23.52
N GLU A 28 16.45 -12.55 -23.24
CA GLU A 28 16.15 -13.57 -24.27
C GLU A 28 14.82 -13.27 -24.97
N GLU A 29 13.76 -12.99 -24.20
CA GLU A 29 12.41 -12.70 -24.69
C GLU A 29 12.37 -11.40 -25.51
N SER A 30 13.21 -10.41 -25.15
CA SER A 30 13.29 -9.10 -25.83
C SER A 30 14.30 -9.05 -26.98
N GLY A 31 14.95 -10.17 -27.32
CA GLY A 31 16.00 -10.19 -28.33
C GLY A 31 17.23 -9.34 -27.98
N SER A 32 17.56 -9.23 -26.69
CA SER A 32 18.62 -8.39 -26.12
C SER A 32 18.34 -6.88 -26.16
N ASP A 33 17.08 -6.48 -26.36
CA ASP A 33 16.69 -5.08 -26.20
C ASP A 33 16.57 -4.73 -24.70
N PHE A 34 17.43 -3.79 -24.25
CA PHE A 34 17.49 -3.38 -22.84
C PHE A 34 16.19 -2.72 -22.36
N GLY A 35 15.59 -1.87 -23.21
CA GLY A 35 14.36 -1.14 -22.87
C GLY A 35 13.15 -2.06 -22.72
N GLU A 36 12.99 -2.98 -23.66
CA GLU A 36 11.93 -3.98 -23.62
C GLU A 36 12.13 -4.98 -22.47
N ALA A 37 13.37 -5.44 -22.24
CA ALA A 37 13.69 -6.29 -21.09
C ALA A 37 13.35 -5.62 -19.76
N LYS A 38 13.63 -4.31 -19.61
CA LYS A 38 13.27 -3.53 -18.43
C LYS A 38 11.77 -3.48 -18.22
N LYS A 39 10.98 -3.21 -19.26
CA LYS A 39 9.51 -3.20 -19.18
C LYS A 39 8.97 -4.56 -18.74
N LEU A 40 9.43 -5.64 -19.35
CA LEU A 40 9.04 -7.00 -18.96
C LEU A 40 9.34 -7.32 -17.50
N LEU A 41 10.50 -6.88 -16.99
CA LEU A 41 10.89 -7.09 -15.60
C LEU A 41 10.01 -6.28 -14.64
N VAL A 42 9.69 -5.04 -14.97
CA VAL A 42 8.80 -4.19 -14.17
C VAL A 42 7.39 -4.77 -14.12
N GLU A 43 6.85 -5.25 -15.25
CA GLU A 43 5.53 -5.88 -15.30
C GLU A 43 5.49 -7.20 -14.51
N LYS A 44 6.49 -8.06 -14.69
CA LYS A 44 6.63 -9.31 -13.91
C LYS A 44 6.79 -9.03 -12.41
N GLY A 45 7.52 -7.98 -12.05
CA GLY A 45 7.67 -7.52 -10.67
C GLY A 45 6.36 -7.06 -10.05
N LYS A 46 5.58 -6.24 -10.77
CA LYS A 46 4.23 -5.81 -10.36
C LYS A 46 3.28 -7.00 -10.19
N ALA A 47 3.27 -7.93 -11.14
CA ALA A 47 2.43 -9.12 -11.09
C ALA A 47 2.78 -10.02 -9.88
N ARG A 48 4.07 -10.23 -9.60
CA ARG A 48 4.52 -10.97 -8.40
C ARG A 48 4.13 -10.27 -7.10
N ALA A 49 4.30 -8.95 -7.02
CA ALA A 49 3.90 -8.17 -5.85
C ALA A 49 2.39 -8.24 -5.62
N ALA A 50 1.59 -8.12 -6.66
CA ALA A 50 0.14 -8.26 -6.60
C ALA A 50 -0.28 -9.65 -6.14
N LYS A 51 0.31 -10.73 -6.71
CA LYS A 51 0.05 -12.11 -6.31
C LYS A 51 0.41 -12.35 -4.85
N LYS A 52 1.61 -11.93 -4.43
CA LYS A 52 2.07 -12.05 -3.05
C LYS A 52 1.17 -11.27 -2.08
N SER A 53 0.72 -10.08 -2.46
CA SER A 53 -0.24 -9.31 -1.67
C SER A 53 -1.61 -10.00 -1.57
N ALA A 54 -2.09 -10.63 -2.62
CA ALA A 54 -3.35 -11.38 -2.63
C ALA A 54 -3.28 -12.65 -1.75
N GLU A 55 -2.14 -13.31 -1.70
CA GLU A 55 -1.91 -14.51 -0.87
C GLU A 55 -1.73 -14.19 0.62
N ARG A 56 -1.35 -12.95 0.97
CA ARG A 56 -1.20 -12.51 2.36
C ARG A 56 -2.57 -12.26 2.99
N THR A 57 -2.78 -12.81 4.16
CA THR A 57 -4.00 -12.62 4.94
C THR A 57 -3.75 -11.72 6.13
N VAL A 58 -4.66 -10.78 6.37
CA VAL A 58 -4.67 -9.98 7.61
C VAL A 58 -5.36 -10.79 8.70
N LYS A 59 -4.71 -10.91 9.86
CA LYS A 59 -5.16 -11.73 10.99
C LYS A 59 -5.22 -10.96 12.31
N ASP A 60 -4.66 -9.77 12.31
CA ASP A 60 -4.55 -8.90 13.47
C ASP A 60 -4.87 -7.44 13.07
N GLY A 61 -4.78 -6.53 13.99
CA GLY A 61 -5.05 -5.12 13.77
C GLY A 61 -5.51 -4.41 15.02
N LEU A 62 -6.19 -3.30 14.84
CA LEU A 62 -6.82 -2.56 15.93
C LEU A 62 -8.11 -1.88 15.48
N VAL A 63 -8.95 -1.60 16.49
CA VAL A 63 -10.08 -0.69 16.37
C VAL A 63 -9.63 0.66 16.91
N GLU A 64 -9.71 1.69 16.10
CA GLU A 64 -9.36 3.06 16.49
C GLU A 64 -10.60 3.94 16.44
N SER A 65 -10.71 4.85 17.40
CA SER A 65 -11.78 5.83 17.47
C SER A 65 -11.25 7.25 17.41
N TYR A 66 -12.01 8.13 16.80
CA TYR A 66 -11.80 9.56 16.87
C TYR A 66 -13.09 10.25 17.30
N ILE A 67 -13.04 11.02 18.37
CA ILE A 67 -14.13 11.86 18.81
C ILE A 67 -13.68 13.32 18.71
N HIS A 68 -14.41 14.09 17.92
CA HIS A 68 -14.10 15.52 17.78
C HIS A 68 -14.29 16.27 19.12
N THR A 69 -13.51 17.30 19.34
CA THR A 69 -13.48 18.07 20.60
C THR A 69 -14.85 18.55 21.06
N THR A 70 -15.76 18.80 20.10
CA THR A 70 -17.16 19.19 20.40
C THR A 70 -18.02 18.05 20.92
N GLY A 71 -17.55 16.77 20.82
CA GLY A 71 -18.34 15.59 21.16
C GLY A 71 -19.53 15.30 20.25
N LYS A 72 -19.69 16.05 19.16
CA LYS A 72 -20.84 15.97 18.25
C LYS A 72 -20.61 15.08 17.02
N VAL A 73 -19.36 14.78 16.74
CA VAL A 73 -18.94 13.94 15.62
C VAL A 73 -17.87 12.96 16.10
N GLY A 74 -17.95 11.73 15.64
CA GLY A 74 -16.94 10.73 15.91
C GLY A 74 -16.96 9.63 14.87
N SER A 75 -15.89 8.87 14.82
CA SER A 75 -15.73 7.73 13.94
C SER A 75 -15.10 6.54 14.67
N LEU A 76 -15.31 5.37 14.11
CA LEU A 76 -14.69 4.12 14.52
C LEU A 76 -14.22 3.41 13.26
N ILE A 77 -12.98 2.96 13.25
CA ILE A 77 -12.40 2.20 12.14
C ILE A 77 -11.83 0.87 12.62
N LEU A 78 -11.80 -0.11 11.71
CA LEU A 78 -11.07 -1.36 11.87
C LEU A 78 -9.93 -1.37 10.85
N LEU A 79 -8.69 -1.20 11.33
CA LEU A 79 -7.48 -1.28 10.54
C LEU A 79 -6.79 -2.62 10.82
N SER A 80 -6.59 -3.43 9.79
CA SER A 80 -6.08 -4.78 9.90
C SER A 80 -4.67 -4.90 9.31
N CYS A 81 -3.85 -5.76 9.89
CA CYS A 81 -2.51 -6.11 9.45
C CYS A 81 -2.26 -7.62 9.59
N GLU A 82 -1.06 -8.10 9.24
CA GLU A 82 -0.76 -9.53 9.27
C GLU A 82 -0.45 -10.04 10.68
N THR A 83 0.24 -9.24 11.51
CA THR A 83 0.72 -9.66 12.84
C THR A 83 0.39 -8.63 13.93
N ASP A 84 0.31 -9.13 15.18
CA ASP A 84 0.16 -8.30 16.36
C ASP A 84 1.37 -7.41 16.65
N PHE A 85 2.55 -7.80 16.18
CA PHE A 85 3.76 -6.98 16.28
C PHE A 85 3.60 -5.65 15.56
N VAL A 86 3.09 -5.68 14.31
CA VAL A 86 2.82 -4.48 13.52
C VAL A 86 1.69 -3.67 14.13
N ALA A 87 0.61 -4.32 14.59
CA ALA A 87 -0.53 -3.64 15.24
C ALA A 87 -0.12 -2.83 16.48
N LYS A 88 0.97 -3.22 17.16
CA LYS A 88 1.48 -2.54 18.37
C LYS A 88 2.45 -1.40 18.07
N THR A 89 2.92 -1.24 16.84
CA THR A 89 3.88 -0.18 16.45
C THR A 89 3.23 1.20 16.51
N ASP A 90 4.04 2.22 16.82
CA ASP A 90 3.58 3.61 16.84
C ASP A 90 3.17 4.09 15.44
N GLU A 91 3.85 3.64 14.39
CA GLU A 91 3.52 3.94 13.00
C GLU A 91 2.12 3.42 12.63
N PHE A 92 1.78 2.19 13.01
CA PHE A 92 0.47 1.62 12.74
C PHE A 92 -0.64 2.34 13.52
N LYS A 93 -0.41 2.62 14.79
CA LYS A 93 -1.35 3.39 15.63
C LYS A 93 -1.56 4.80 15.12
N LYS A 94 -0.49 5.47 14.68
CA LYS A 94 -0.58 6.79 14.07
C LYS A 94 -1.39 6.76 12.78
N LEU A 95 -1.14 5.78 11.91
CA LEU A 95 -1.94 5.58 10.69
C LEU A 95 -3.42 5.41 11.02
N ALA A 96 -3.76 4.55 11.99
CA ALA A 96 -5.12 4.31 12.42
C ALA A 96 -5.78 5.60 12.92
N HIS A 97 -5.08 6.38 13.73
CA HIS A 97 -5.56 7.68 14.22
C HIS A 97 -5.82 8.67 13.09
N GLU A 98 -4.92 8.82 12.14
CA GLU A 98 -5.07 9.72 11.00
C GLU A 98 -6.27 9.32 10.12
N ILE A 99 -6.46 8.02 9.88
CA ILE A 99 -7.61 7.52 9.11
C ILE A 99 -8.92 7.73 9.88
N SER A 100 -8.95 7.49 11.19
CA SER A 100 -10.15 7.71 12.00
C SER A 100 -10.55 9.18 12.04
N MET A 101 -9.58 10.08 12.12
CA MET A 101 -9.81 11.52 12.05
C MET A 101 -10.38 11.93 10.68
N GLN A 102 -9.82 11.42 9.60
CA GLN A 102 -10.34 11.63 8.24
C GLN A 102 -11.78 11.11 8.12
N ALA A 103 -12.05 9.91 8.65
CA ALA A 103 -13.37 9.29 8.63
C ALA A 103 -14.44 10.11 9.38
N ALA A 104 -14.03 10.90 10.37
CA ALA A 104 -14.93 11.79 11.09
C ALA A 104 -15.24 13.09 10.33
N SER A 105 -14.44 13.47 9.33
CA SER A 105 -14.54 14.76 8.64
C SER A 105 -15.78 14.91 7.77
N GLN A 106 -16.23 13.83 7.14
CA GLN A 106 -17.44 13.79 6.29
C GLN A 106 -18.04 12.39 6.24
N ASP A 107 -19.26 12.28 5.72
CA ASP A 107 -19.89 10.98 5.49
C ASP A 107 -19.27 10.31 4.26
N TYR A 108 -18.94 9.03 4.41
CA TYR A 108 -18.46 8.16 3.35
C TYR A 108 -19.38 6.96 3.19
N ASP A 109 -19.81 6.69 1.99
CA ASP A 109 -20.70 5.55 1.68
C ASP A 109 -19.96 4.20 1.72
N SER A 110 -18.64 4.24 1.55
CA SER A 110 -17.80 3.04 1.54
C SER A 110 -16.36 3.31 2.01
N VAL A 111 -15.67 2.23 2.34
CA VAL A 111 -14.22 2.26 2.61
C VAL A 111 -13.43 2.76 1.39
N ASP A 112 -13.84 2.35 0.18
CA ASP A 112 -13.16 2.73 -1.05
C ASP A 112 -13.29 4.23 -1.34
N GLU A 113 -14.41 4.83 -1.01
CA GLU A 113 -14.59 6.28 -1.12
C GLU A 113 -13.66 7.03 -0.17
N LEU A 114 -13.58 6.61 1.11
CA LEU A 114 -12.65 7.19 2.08
C LEU A 114 -11.19 7.05 1.61
N LEU A 115 -10.80 5.89 1.08
CA LEU A 115 -9.43 5.64 0.63
C LEU A 115 -9.04 6.47 -0.61
N SER A 116 -9.99 6.80 -1.46
CA SER A 116 -9.76 7.58 -2.68
C SER A 116 -9.83 9.10 -2.47
N ASP A 117 -10.29 9.54 -1.31
CA ASP A 117 -10.39 10.95 -0.97
C ASP A 117 -9.04 11.60 -0.67
N GLU A 118 -8.97 12.92 -0.85
CA GLU A 118 -7.80 13.71 -0.48
C GLU A 118 -7.63 13.74 1.03
N TYR A 119 -6.39 13.56 1.49
CA TYR A 119 -6.08 13.58 2.91
C TYR A 119 -6.19 15.01 3.46
N ILE A 120 -7.00 15.21 4.49
CA ILE A 120 -7.34 16.55 5.00
C ILE A 120 -6.14 17.38 5.51
N ARG A 121 -5.06 16.74 5.94
CA ARG A 121 -3.84 17.43 6.39
C ARG A 121 -2.84 17.68 5.26
N ASP A 122 -2.94 16.94 4.18
CA ASP A 122 -2.08 17.09 3.01
C ASP A 122 -2.86 16.70 1.74
N PRO A 123 -3.55 17.67 1.11
CA PRO A 123 -4.38 17.40 -0.07
C PRO A 123 -3.63 16.92 -1.31
N SER A 124 -2.28 16.95 -1.28
CA SER A 124 -1.46 16.35 -2.35
C SER A 124 -1.45 14.83 -2.34
N LYS A 125 -1.94 14.23 -1.26
CA LYS A 125 -2.01 12.78 -1.05
C LYS A 125 -3.45 12.32 -0.88
N LYS A 126 -3.68 11.06 -1.23
CA LYS A 126 -4.92 10.35 -0.89
C LYS A 126 -4.77 9.60 0.43
N VAL A 127 -5.89 9.26 1.05
CA VAL A 127 -5.88 8.42 2.26
C VAL A 127 -5.21 7.07 1.98
N SER A 128 -5.42 6.49 0.81
CA SER A 128 -4.73 5.26 0.36
C SER A 128 -3.20 5.39 0.33
N ASP A 129 -2.67 6.58 0.06
CA ASP A 129 -1.23 6.81 0.03
C ASP A 129 -0.60 6.69 1.43
N LEU A 130 -1.33 7.10 2.49
CA LEU A 130 -0.89 6.91 3.87
C LEU A 130 -0.71 5.43 4.21
N ILE A 131 -1.64 4.58 3.77
CA ILE A 131 -1.56 3.12 3.94
C ILE A 131 -0.36 2.59 3.17
N ASN A 132 -0.19 2.97 1.91
CA ASN A 132 0.92 2.51 1.07
C ASN A 132 2.29 2.91 1.64
N GLU A 133 2.43 4.13 2.15
CA GLU A 133 3.65 4.60 2.82
C GLU A 133 3.96 3.77 4.07
N THR A 134 2.94 3.43 4.85
CA THR A 134 3.11 2.62 6.07
C THR A 134 3.43 1.16 5.72
N VAL A 135 2.79 0.60 4.69
CA VAL A 135 3.13 -0.73 4.14
C VAL A 135 4.58 -0.78 3.70
N ALA A 136 5.08 0.27 3.04
CA ALA A 136 6.48 0.35 2.63
C ALA A 136 7.46 0.33 3.82
N LYS A 137 7.09 0.95 4.94
CA LYS A 137 7.91 0.99 6.16
C LYS A 137 7.86 -0.32 6.94
N LEU A 138 6.67 -0.90 7.11
CA LEU A 138 6.43 -2.04 7.99
C LEU A 138 6.51 -3.39 7.27
N ALA A 139 6.52 -3.38 5.93
CA ALA A 139 6.60 -4.56 5.06
C ALA A 139 5.48 -5.60 5.25
N GLU A 140 4.36 -5.20 5.84
CA GLU A 140 3.16 -6.03 5.99
C GLU A 140 1.97 -5.46 5.24
N LYS A 141 1.05 -6.34 4.84
CA LYS A 141 -0.24 -5.95 4.28
C LYS A 141 -1.08 -5.23 5.34
N ILE A 142 -1.62 -4.07 4.98
CA ILE A 142 -2.52 -3.27 5.82
C ILE A 142 -3.81 -3.02 5.05
N VAL A 143 -4.95 -3.26 5.69
CA VAL A 143 -6.28 -3.11 5.09
C VAL A 143 -7.18 -2.32 6.03
N LEU A 144 -7.82 -1.27 5.51
CA LEU A 144 -8.94 -0.63 6.18
C LEU A 144 -10.18 -1.50 5.93
N SER A 145 -10.63 -2.22 6.93
CA SER A 145 -11.69 -3.23 6.80
C SER A 145 -13.08 -2.65 7.00
N LYS A 146 -13.24 -1.71 7.94
CA LYS A 146 -14.52 -1.09 8.27
C LYS A 146 -14.35 0.35 8.70
N VAL A 147 -15.39 1.13 8.45
CA VAL A 147 -15.52 2.51 8.91
C VAL A 147 -16.98 2.78 9.32
N ILE A 148 -17.17 3.47 10.44
CA ILE A 148 -18.47 4.00 10.89
C ILE A 148 -18.25 5.42 11.36
N ARG A 149 -19.17 6.31 11.02
CA ARG A 149 -19.21 7.68 11.48
C ARG A 149 -20.55 7.97 12.13
N PHE A 150 -20.52 8.71 13.22
CA PHE A 150 -21.69 9.28 13.85
C PHE A 150 -21.56 10.79 13.91
N SER A 151 -22.64 11.49 13.59
CA SER A 151 -22.77 12.93 13.76
C SER A 151 -24.16 13.28 14.25
N ILE A 152 -24.24 14.23 15.20
CA ILE A 152 -25.53 14.75 15.67
C ILE A 152 -26.18 15.63 14.59
N ASN A 153 -25.36 16.33 13.83
CA ASN A 153 -25.80 17.15 12.72
C ASN A 153 -25.76 16.34 11.43
N LYS A 154 -26.93 16.11 10.84
CA LYS A 154 -27.04 15.55 9.49
C LYS A 154 -26.82 16.62 8.45
#